data_23ef22238670dce9c81da655ab53f9c5
#
_entry.id   23ef22238670dce9c81da655ab53f9c5
#
_cell.length_a   1.000
_cell.length_b   1.000
_cell.length_c   1.000
_cell.angle_alpha   90.00
_cell.angle_beta   90.00
_cell.angle_gamma   90.00
#
_symmetry.space_group_name_H-M   'P 1'
#
loop_
_entity.id
_entity.type
_entity.pdbx_description
1 polymer ?
#
loop_
_entity_poly.entity_id
_entity_poly.type
_entity_poly.pdbx_seq_one_letter_code
_entity_poly.pdbx_strand_id
1 'polypeptide(L)'
;IGQIFYHKDIRQFGSGNIGTTNTLRVLGPKAGVTVLFLDMFKGTLAACQPYFFHCSQTVSPLLIGLFAVLGHTCSIFDHFHGGKAVATSAGILLAYNPLLFLVAWAIYLTVLLLTSMASAAGMVGITAIFIIALCIHDWILAAIAGFLTVVIIWLHRANIKRIFNGTESLVHFGLGYRRQQKHNQK
;
A
#
# COMPACT_ATOMS: atom_id res chain seq x y z
N ILE A 1 10.53 6.99 11.92
CA ILE A 1 9.97 8.38 11.91
C ILE A 1 9.29 8.64 13.24
N GLY A 2 8.29 7.88 13.66
CA GLY A 2 7.53 8.13 14.88
C GLY A 2 8.40 8.28 16.13
N GLN A 3 9.26 7.32 16.43
CA GLN A 3 10.11 7.36 17.62
C GLN A 3 11.16 8.48 17.56
N ILE A 4 11.82 8.67 16.41
CA ILE A 4 12.95 9.62 16.29
C ILE A 4 12.47 11.07 16.22
N PHE A 5 11.48 11.37 15.38
CA PHE A 5 11.07 12.75 15.11
C PHE A 5 9.84 13.22 15.91
N TYR A 6 9.04 12.28 16.43
CA TYR A 6 7.80 12.59 17.16
C TYR A 6 7.79 12.01 18.57
N HIS A 7 8.86 11.34 19.01
CA HIS A 7 8.97 10.69 20.32
C HIS A 7 7.76 9.81 20.66
N LYS A 8 7.18 9.17 19.63
CA LYS A 8 5.94 8.38 19.74
C LYS A 8 6.05 7.06 19.01
N ASP A 9 5.73 5.97 19.69
CA ASP A 9 5.63 4.65 19.08
C ASP A 9 4.23 4.43 18.50
N ILE A 10 4.09 4.54 17.19
CA ILE A 10 2.81 4.42 16.49
C ILE A 10 2.18 3.02 16.59
N ARG A 11 2.92 2.00 16.99
CA ARG A 11 2.42 0.63 17.19
C ARG A 11 1.45 0.54 18.37
N GLN A 12 1.57 1.46 19.34
CA GLN A 12 0.71 1.55 20.51
C GLN A 12 -0.58 2.34 20.24
N PHE A 13 -0.75 2.92 19.05
CA PHE A 13 -1.85 3.84 18.76
C PHE A 13 -2.58 3.47 17.46
N GLY A 14 -3.85 3.84 17.39
CA GLY A 14 -4.68 3.66 16.20
C GLY A 14 -4.86 2.18 15.83
N SER A 15 -4.41 1.78 14.65
CA SER A 15 -4.47 0.39 14.21
C SER A 15 -3.27 -0.47 14.64
N GLY A 16 -2.27 0.13 15.29
CA GLY A 16 -1.01 -0.53 15.62
C GLY A 16 -0.08 -0.79 14.42
N ASN A 17 -0.51 -0.48 13.20
CA ASN A 17 0.28 -0.71 12.00
C ASN A 17 1.29 0.42 11.77
N ILE A 18 2.51 0.08 11.28
CA ILE A 18 3.59 1.04 11.03
C ILE A 18 3.48 1.79 9.70
N GLY A 19 2.48 1.46 8.85
CA GLY A 19 2.34 2.02 7.51
C GLY A 19 1.68 3.40 7.48
N THR A 20 1.62 3.98 6.27
CA THR A 20 1.14 5.33 5.95
C THR A 20 -0.16 5.72 6.64
N THR A 21 -1.20 4.89 6.55
CA THR A 21 -2.55 5.24 7.05
C THR A 21 -2.58 5.42 8.57
N ASN A 22 -1.87 4.58 9.32
CA ASN A 22 -1.78 4.74 10.77
C ASN A 22 -0.89 5.92 11.15
N THR A 23 0.21 6.11 10.43
CA THR A 23 1.09 7.28 10.62
C THR A 23 0.33 8.58 10.38
N LEU A 24 -0.45 8.67 9.30
CA LEU A 24 -1.32 9.82 9.01
C LEU A 24 -2.29 10.11 10.16
N ARG A 25 -2.89 9.07 10.75
CA ARG A 25 -3.87 9.18 11.83
C ARG A 25 -3.23 9.63 13.14
N VAL A 26 -2.07 9.08 13.48
CA VAL A 26 -1.43 9.24 14.81
C VAL A 26 -0.50 10.46 14.86
N LEU A 27 0.22 10.73 13.76
CA LEU A 27 1.25 11.76 13.67
C LEU A 27 0.90 12.91 12.71
N GLY A 28 -0.23 12.78 12.01
CA GLY A 28 -0.71 13.82 11.10
C GLY A 28 -0.19 13.70 9.65
N PRO A 29 -0.65 14.62 8.76
CA PRO A 29 -0.47 14.47 7.33
C PRO A 29 1.00 14.54 6.87
N LYS A 30 1.82 15.39 7.48
CA LYS A 30 3.25 15.49 7.13
C LYS A 30 3.97 14.16 7.29
N ALA A 31 3.84 13.53 8.47
CA ALA A 31 4.46 12.25 8.75
C ALA A 31 3.89 11.13 7.87
N GLY A 32 2.57 11.09 7.68
CA GLY A 32 1.91 10.09 6.83
C GLY A 32 2.39 10.15 5.38
N VAL A 33 2.45 11.35 4.80
CA VAL A 33 2.95 11.57 3.43
C VAL A 33 4.43 11.18 3.33
N THR A 34 5.25 11.54 4.30
CA THR A 34 6.67 11.14 4.33
C THR A 34 6.82 9.62 4.32
N VAL A 35 6.05 8.89 5.16
CA VAL A 35 6.07 7.41 5.19
C VAL A 35 5.59 6.83 3.87
N LEU A 36 4.54 7.40 3.24
CA LEU A 36 4.08 6.98 1.91
C LEU A 36 5.21 7.02 0.89
N PHE A 37 5.88 8.17 0.77
CA PHE A 37 6.97 8.33 -0.20
C PHE A 37 8.17 7.42 0.10
N LEU A 38 8.56 7.25 1.36
CA LEU A 38 9.65 6.36 1.72
C LEU A 38 9.31 4.88 1.44
N ASP A 39 8.07 4.47 1.71
CA ASP A 39 7.60 3.12 1.42
C ASP A 39 7.50 2.84 -0.09
N MET A 40 7.09 3.83 -0.89
CA MET A 40 7.14 3.75 -2.36
C MET A 40 8.58 3.73 -2.85
N PHE A 41 9.40 4.66 -2.40
CA PHE A 41 10.80 4.81 -2.83
C PHE A 41 11.61 3.54 -2.62
N LYS A 42 11.48 2.86 -1.47
CA LYS A 42 12.20 1.59 -1.24
C LYS A 42 11.77 0.50 -2.23
N GLY A 43 10.48 0.45 -2.62
CA GLY A 43 9.99 -0.47 -3.64
C GLY A 43 10.55 -0.13 -5.03
N THR A 44 10.50 1.16 -5.40
CA THR A 44 11.07 1.66 -6.65
C THR A 44 12.58 1.40 -6.72
N LEU A 45 13.31 1.73 -5.67
CA LEU A 45 14.76 1.54 -5.61
C LEU A 45 15.13 0.05 -5.76
N ALA A 46 14.42 -0.85 -5.08
CA ALA A 46 14.66 -2.28 -5.23
C ALA A 46 14.40 -2.76 -6.65
N ALA A 47 13.27 -2.40 -7.25
CA ALA A 47 12.93 -2.79 -8.62
C ALA A 47 13.83 -2.14 -9.68
N CYS A 48 14.49 -1.01 -9.38
CA CYS A 48 15.45 -0.38 -10.28
C CYS A 48 16.83 -1.04 -10.28
N GLN A 49 17.16 -1.94 -9.33
CA GLN A 49 18.49 -2.56 -9.26
C GLN A 49 18.90 -3.26 -10.57
N PRO A 50 18.05 -4.08 -11.23
CA PRO A 50 18.44 -4.72 -12.49
C PRO A 50 18.75 -3.72 -13.61
N TYR A 51 18.17 -2.52 -13.61
CA TYR A 51 18.50 -1.48 -14.58
C TYR A 51 19.86 -0.83 -14.27
N PHE A 52 20.14 -0.56 -13.01
CA PHE A 52 21.42 0.03 -12.58
C PHE A 52 22.62 -0.89 -12.88
N PHE A 53 22.41 -2.20 -12.75
CA PHE A 53 23.44 -3.21 -13.03
C PHE A 53 23.39 -3.75 -14.47
N HIS A 54 22.60 -3.17 -15.36
CA HIS A 54 22.46 -3.55 -16.77
C HIS A 54 22.10 -5.03 -16.97
N CYS A 55 21.36 -5.65 -16.03
CA CYS A 55 20.95 -7.05 -16.08
C CYS A 55 19.42 -7.25 -16.18
N SER A 56 18.67 -6.20 -16.52
CA SER A 56 17.19 -6.26 -16.62
C SER A 56 16.67 -7.23 -17.69
N GLN A 57 17.49 -7.62 -18.64
CA GLN A 57 17.16 -8.65 -19.62
C GLN A 57 17.15 -10.07 -19.02
N THR A 58 17.92 -10.30 -17.96
CA THR A 58 18.09 -11.61 -17.30
C THR A 58 17.36 -11.69 -15.98
N VAL A 59 17.26 -10.57 -15.27
CA VAL A 59 16.67 -10.49 -13.92
C VAL A 59 15.46 -9.55 -13.94
N SER A 60 14.29 -10.08 -13.66
CA SER A 60 13.06 -9.28 -13.63
C SER A 60 13.07 -8.25 -12.50
N PRO A 61 12.85 -6.95 -12.80
CA PRO A 61 12.68 -5.90 -11.81
C PRO A 61 11.56 -6.20 -10.79
N LEU A 62 10.50 -6.87 -11.24
CA LEU A 62 9.37 -7.27 -10.39
C LEU A 62 9.79 -8.30 -9.34
N LEU A 63 10.64 -9.26 -9.70
CA LEU A 63 11.14 -10.28 -8.77
C LEU A 63 12.06 -9.65 -7.71
N ILE A 64 12.95 -8.74 -8.11
CA ILE A 64 13.81 -8.03 -7.14
C ILE A 64 12.97 -7.14 -6.23
N GLY A 65 11.96 -6.47 -6.78
CA GLY A 65 11.01 -5.68 -5.99
C GLY A 65 10.29 -6.47 -4.89
N LEU A 66 10.01 -7.78 -5.09
CA LEU A 66 9.40 -8.62 -4.05
C LEU A 66 10.21 -8.69 -2.76
N PHE A 67 11.54 -8.61 -2.83
CA PHE A 67 12.37 -8.57 -1.62
C PHE A 67 12.10 -7.32 -0.78
N ALA A 68 11.77 -6.18 -1.41
CA ALA A 68 11.35 -4.99 -0.68
C ALA A 68 9.98 -5.18 -0.02
N VAL A 69 9.05 -5.93 -0.64
CA VAL A 69 7.78 -6.30 -0.01
C VAL A 69 8.01 -7.20 1.18
N LEU A 70 8.84 -8.22 1.06
CA LEU A 70 9.18 -9.13 2.18
C LEU A 70 9.82 -8.36 3.33
N GLY A 71 10.81 -7.51 3.06
CA GLY A 71 11.44 -6.67 4.08
C GLY A 71 10.50 -5.65 4.71
N HIS A 72 9.45 -5.20 3.98
CA HIS A 72 8.42 -4.33 4.53
C HIS A 72 7.41 -5.08 5.40
N THR A 73 7.01 -6.28 5.01
CA THR A 73 5.97 -7.06 5.71
C THR A 73 6.54 -7.88 6.86
N CYS A 74 7.79 -8.32 6.74
CA CYS A 74 8.53 -9.10 7.73
C CYS A 74 9.80 -8.33 8.15
N SER A 75 9.62 -7.15 8.71
CA SER A 75 10.76 -6.28 9.06
C SER A 75 11.60 -6.88 10.20
N ILE A 76 12.87 -7.10 9.95
CA ILE A 76 13.84 -7.54 10.98
C ILE A 76 13.93 -6.50 12.11
N PHE A 77 13.77 -5.21 11.78
CA PHE A 77 13.82 -4.11 12.75
C PHE A 77 12.60 -4.03 13.67
N ASP A 78 11.55 -4.79 13.41
CA ASP A 78 10.32 -4.82 14.19
C ASP A 78 9.88 -6.26 14.51
N HIS A 79 10.83 -7.12 14.88
CA HIS A 79 10.58 -8.51 15.26
C HIS A 79 9.72 -9.27 14.24
N PHE A 80 10.02 -9.12 12.95
CA PHE A 80 9.30 -9.68 11.80
C PHE A 80 7.84 -9.23 11.69
N HIS A 81 7.47 -8.13 12.33
CA HIS A 81 6.20 -7.44 12.12
C HIS A 81 6.42 -6.26 11.16
N GLY A 82 5.44 -5.99 10.30
CA GLY A 82 5.61 -4.94 9.31
C GLY A 82 4.29 -4.35 8.82
N GLY A 83 4.39 -3.56 7.75
CA GLY A 83 3.24 -2.97 7.10
C GLY A 83 2.54 -3.91 6.13
N LYS A 84 1.65 -3.35 5.30
CA LYS A 84 0.80 -4.11 4.37
C LYS A 84 1.24 -4.03 2.91
N ALA A 85 2.41 -3.47 2.68
CA ALA A 85 3.12 -3.39 1.39
C ALA A 85 2.40 -2.69 0.23
N VAL A 86 1.24 -2.06 0.41
CA VAL A 86 0.52 -1.38 -0.68
C VAL A 86 1.38 -0.30 -1.34
N ALA A 87 1.97 0.60 -0.56
CA ALA A 87 2.84 1.66 -1.08
C ALA A 87 4.14 1.09 -1.70
N THR A 88 4.71 0.05 -1.10
CA THR A 88 5.91 -0.61 -1.61
C THR A 88 5.63 -1.29 -2.96
N SER A 89 4.48 -1.97 -3.09
CA SER A 89 4.04 -2.57 -4.36
C SER A 89 3.78 -1.52 -5.42
N ALA A 90 3.20 -0.37 -5.06
CA ALA A 90 3.03 0.76 -5.97
C ALA A 90 4.38 1.29 -6.46
N GLY A 91 5.39 1.36 -5.59
CA GLY A 91 6.75 1.75 -5.95
C GLY A 91 7.43 0.77 -6.93
N ILE A 92 7.20 -0.54 -6.76
CA ILE A 92 7.68 -1.56 -7.70
C ILE A 92 7.04 -1.36 -9.07
N LEU A 93 5.73 -1.15 -9.10
CA LEU A 93 4.99 -0.92 -10.33
C LEU A 93 5.44 0.36 -11.04
N LEU A 94 5.77 1.42 -10.29
CA LEU A 94 6.32 2.67 -10.84
C LEU A 94 7.64 2.44 -11.57
N ALA A 95 8.54 1.63 -11.01
CA ALA A 95 9.81 1.29 -11.65
C ALA A 95 9.63 0.39 -12.87
N TYR A 96 8.66 -0.53 -12.83
CA TYR A 96 8.40 -1.49 -13.90
C TYR A 96 7.65 -0.88 -15.08
N ASN A 97 6.53 -0.22 -14.79
CA ASN A 97 5.67 0.41 -15.79
C ASN A 97 4.96 1.65 -15.21
N PRO A 98 5.50 2.86 -15.46
CA PRO A 98 4.94 4.10 -14.94
C PRO A 98 3.48 4.35 -15.38
N LEU A 99 3.08 3.90 -16.57
CA LEU A 99 1.71 4.06 -17.04
C LEU A 99 0.73 3.21 -16.22
N LEU A 100 1.07 1.95 -15.97
CA LEU A 100 0.26 1.08 -15.10
C LEU A 100 0.23 1.59 -13.67
N PHE A 101 1.33 2.18 -13.19
CA PHE A 101 1.34 2.86 -11.90
C PHE A 101 0.33 4.03 -11.85
N LEU A 102 0.26 4.86 -12.88
CA LEU A 102 -0.73 5.95 -12.94
C LEU A 102 -2.16 5.42 -12.95
N VAL A 103 -2.42 4.32 -13.67
CA VAL A 103 -3.72 3.63 -13.68
C VAL A 103 -4.06 3.10 -12.28
N ALA A 104 -3.11 2.41 -11.63
CA ALA A 104 -3.29 1.92 -10.25
C ALA A 104 -3.56 3.05 -9.27
N TRP A 105 -2.84 4.17 -9.41
CA TRP A 105 -3.01 5.35 -8.58
C TRP A 105 -4.37 6.01 -8.77
N ALA A 106 -4.83 6.11 -10.03
CA ALA A 106 -6.16 6.63 -10.34
C ALA A 106 -7.28 5.75 -9.74
N ILE A 107 -7.17 4.43 -9.87
CA ILE A 107 -8.11 3.47 -9.24
C ILE A 107 -8.09 3.63 -7.72
N TYR A 108 -6.89 3.65 -7.12
CA TYR A 108 -6.73 3.82 -5.67
C TYR A 108 -7.39 5.11 -5.18
N LEU A 109 -7.12 6.24 -5.83
CA LEU A 109 -7.70 7.53 -5.46
C LEU A 109 -9.21 7.55 -5.63
N THR A 110 -9.73 6.97 -6.71
CA THR A 110 -11.18 6.86 -6.95
C THR A 110 -11.86 6.10 -5.83
N VAL A 111 -11.37 4.90 -5.50
CA VAL A 111 -11.94 4.09 -4.41
C VAL A 111 -11.79 4.81 -3.07
N LEU A 112 -10.64 5.45 -2.81
CA LEU A 112 -10.42 6.22 -1.60
C LEU A 112 -11.40 7.37 -1.46
N LEU A 113 -11.64 8.13 -2.51
CA LEU A 113 -12.59 9.26 -2.51
C LEU A 113 -14.04 8.79 -2.34
N LEU A 114 -14.42 7.67 -2.95
CA LEU A 114 -15.78 7.13 -2.85
C LEU A 114 -16.06 6.52 -1.48
N THR A 115 -15.11 5.75 -0.93
CA THR A 115 -15.31 4.99 0.32
C THR A 115 -14.73 5.67 1.56
N SER A 116 -13.73 6.54 1.39
CA SER A 116 -12.87 7.07 2.46
C SER A 116 -12.07 6.00 3.20
N MET A 117 -11.93 4.79 2.64
CA MET A 117 -11.24 3.65 3.22
C MET A 117 -9.94 3.35 2.46
N ALA A 118 -8.78 3.70 3.04
CA ALA A 118 -7.48 3.41 2.42
C ALA A 118 -7.22 1.89 2.28
N SER A 119 -7.77 1.07 3.16
CA SER A 119 -7.70 -0.39 3.10
C SER A 119 -8.44 -0.96 1.88
N ALA A 120 -9.66 -0.50 1.63
CA ALA A 120 -10.45 -0.89 0.44
C ALA A 120 -9.73 -0.44 -0.85
N ALA A 121 -9.26 0.80 -0.89
CA ALA A 121 -8.54 1.34 -2.03
C ALA A 121 -7.28 0.53 -2.37
N GLY A 122 -6.50 0.13 -1.36
CA GLY A 122 -5.30 -0.69 -1.57
C GLY A 122 -5.60 -2.09 -2.12
N MET A 123 -6.61 -2.77 -1.55
CA MET A 123 -7.02 -4.11 -2.02
C MET A 123 -7.58 -4.05 -3.44
N VAL A 124 -8.46 -3.10 -3.74
CA VAL A 124 -9.01 -2.93 -5.10
C VAL A 124 -7.91 -2.56 -6.09
N GLY A 125 -7.00 -1.66 -5.74
CA GLY A 125 -5.91 -1.24 -6.62
C GLY A 125 -5.02 -2.40 -7.07
N ILE A 126 -4.54 -3.24 -6.13
CA ILE A 126 -3.68 -4.37 -6.48
C ILE A 126 -4.43 -5.44 -7.27
N THR A 127 -5.70 -5.73 -6.92
CA THR A 127 -6.55 -6.67 -7.64
C THR A 127 -6.80 -6.19 -9.08
N ALA A 128 -7.03 -4.90 -9.27
CA ALA A 128 -7.22 -4.33 -10.60
C ALA A 128 -5.96 -4.47 -11.47
N ILE A 129 -4.77 -4.24 -10.92
CA ILE A 129 -3.51 -4.43 -11.65
C ILE A 129 -3.30 -5.91 -12.02
N PHE A 130 -3.66 -6.85 -11.14
CA PHE A 130 -3.63 -8.27 -11.48
C PHE A 130 -4.54 -8.59 -12.68
N ILE A 131 -5.78 -8.09 -12.67
CA ILE A 131 -6.73 -8.30 -13.78
C ILE A 131 -6.21 -7.64 -15.07
N ILE A 132 -5.72 -6.40 -15.00
CA ILE A 132 -5.16 -5.69 -16.14
C ILE A 132 -3.98 -6.47 -16.73
N ALA A 133 -3.07 -6.97 -15.89
CA ALA A 133 -1.92 -7.75 -16.32
C ALA A 133 -2.33 -9.01 -17.10
N LEU A 134 -3.38 -9.70 -16.65
CA LEU A 134 -3.97 -10.83 -17.40
C LEU A 134 -4.51 -10.39 -18.77
N CYS A 135 -5.24 -9.26 -18.82
CA CYS A 135 -5.84 -8.75 -20.06
C CYS A 135 -4.80 -8.31 -21.09
N ILE A 136 -3.67 -7.74 -20.65
CA ILE A 136 -2.58 -7.33 -21.55
C ILE A 136 -1.56 -8.45 -21.81
N HIS A 137 -1.78 -9.64 -21.28
CA HIS A 137 -0.92 -10.83 -21.42
C HIS A 137 0.50 -10.63 -20.86
N ASP A 138 0.69 -9.76 -19.86
CA ASP A 138 1.94 -9.63 -19.12
C ASP A 138 1.97 -10.69 -17.99
N TRP A 139 2.43 -11.89 -18.35
CA TRP A 139 2.36 -13.06 -17.46
C TRP A 139 3.25 -12.93 -16.21
N ILE A 140 4.38 -12.22 -16.33
CA ILE A 140 5.28 -11.99 -15.18
C ILE A 140 4.60 -11.05 -14.19
N LEU A 141 4.07 -9.93 -14.68
CA LEU A 141 3.31 -8.98 -13.84
C LEU A 141 2.06 -9.68 -13.26
N ALA A 142 1.34 -10.47 -14.06
CA ALA A 142 0.15 -11.19 -13.59
C ALA A 142 0.47 -12.16 -12.45
N ALA A 143 1.54 -12.96 -12.58
CA ALA A 143 1.96 -13.88 -11.52
C ALA A 143 2.31 -13.13 -10.22
N ILE A 144 3.09 -12.05 -10.34
CA ILE A 144 3.54 -11.27 -9.18
C ILE A 144 2.39 -10.46 -8.57
N ALA A 145 1.58 -9.77 -9.38
CA ALA A 145 0.42 -9.03 -8.89
C ALA A 145 -0.63 -9.97 -8.29
N GLY A 146 -0.83 -11.17 -8.84
CA GLY A 146 -1.70 -12.19 -8.28
C GLY A 146 -1.21 -12.67 -6.91
N PHE A 147 0.07 -13.00 -6.79
CA PHE A 147 0.69 -13.33 -5.50
C PHE A 147 0.53 -12.20 -4.47
N LEU A 148 0.87 -10.96 -4.87
CA LEU A 148 0.73 -9.79 -4.01
C LEU A 148 -0.72 -9.52 -3.62
N THR A 149 -1.68 -9.77 -4.51
CA THR A 149 -3.12 -9.66 -4.21
C THR A 149 -3.49 -10.57 -3.05
N VAL A 150 -3.09 -11.84 -3.10
CA VAL A 150 -3.36 -12.81 -2.01
C VAL A 150 -2.71 -12.36 -0.71
N VAL A 151 -1.43 -11.99 -0.75
CA VAL A 151 -0.68 -11.54 0.45
C VAL A 151 -1.31 -10.27 1.04
N ILE A 152 -1.60 -9.27 0.21
CA ILE A 152 -2.16 -7.99 0.68
C ILE A 152 -3.57 -8.19 1.24
N ILE A 153 -4.43 -8.97 0.61
CA ILE A 153 -5.77 -9.28 1.14
C ILE A 153 -5.64 -9.99 2.50
N TRP A 154 -4.74 -10.96 2.62
CA TRP A 154 -4.50 -11.65 3.90
C TRP A 154 -4.01 -10.68 4.99
N LEU A 155 -3.08 -9.78 4.67
CA LEU A 155 -2.61 -8.73 5.59
C LEU A 155 -3.73 -7.72 5.97
N HIS A 156 -4.77 -7.63 5.17
CA HIS A 156 -5.94 -6.79 5.42
C HIS A 156 -7.10 -7.51 6.10
N ARG A 157 -6.96 -8.77 6.53
CA ARG A 157 -8.05 -9.55 7.17
C ARG A 157 -8.76 -8.83 8.32
N ALA A 158 -8.01 -8.11 9.15
CA ALA A 158 -8.58 -7.31 10.23
C ALA A 158 -9.36 -6.07 9.72
N ASN A 159 -8.89 -5.48 8.62
CA ASN A 159 -9.61 -4.37 7.96
C ASN A 159 -10.90 -4.88 7.32
N ILE A 160 -10.84 -6.01 6.63
CA ILE A 160 -12.00 -6.66 6.02
C ILE A 160 -13.09 -6.92 7.08
N LYS A 161 -12.71 -7.49 8.24
CA LYS A 161 -13.63 -7.67 9.36
C LYS A 161 -14.24 -6.34 9.83
N ARG A 162 -13.45 -5.27 9.93
CA ARG A 162 -13.97 -3.95 10.30
C ARG A 162 -14.86 -3.32 9.23
N ILE A 163 -14.57 -3.54 7.93
CA ILE A 163 -15.41 -3.08 6.82
C ILE A 163 -16.81 -3.72 6.93
N PHE A 164 -16.88 -5.05 7.10
CA PHE A 164 -18.15 -5.75 7.24
C PHE A 164 -18.92 -5.34 8.50
N ASN A 165 -18.24 -5.01 9.58
CA ASN A 165 -18.85 -4.55 10.83
C ASN A 165 -19.16 -3.05 10.83
N GLY A 166 -18.86 -2.30 9.76
CA GLY A 166 -19.04 -0.84 9.70
C GLY A 166 -18.12 -0.03 10.61
N THR A 167 -17.05 -0.64 11.13
CA THR A 167 -16.11 -0.04 12.09
C THR A 167 -14.72 0.29 11.49
N GLU A 168 -14.57 0.18 10.17
CA GLU A 168 -13.32 0.54 9.51
C GLU A 168 -13.06 2.04 9.61
N SER A 169 -11.83 2.39 9.92
CA SER A 169 -11.43 3.79 10.07
C SER A 169 -11.39 4.51 8.74
N LEU A 170 -12.11 5.61 8.64
CA LEU A 170 -12.13 6.47 7.46
C LEU A 170 -10.99 7.51 7.51
N VAL A 171 -10.48 7.90 6.35
CA VAL A 171 -9.71 9.13 6.21
C VAL A 171 -10.66 10.32 6.29
N HIS A 172 -10.17 11.48 6.82
CA HIS A 172 -11.02 12.65 7.11
C HIS A 172 -11.42 13.44 5.85
N PHE A 173 -11.54 12.78 4.70
CA PHE A 173 -11.99 13.35 3.44
C PHE A 173 -12.69 12.27 2.58
N GLY A 174 -13.34 12.71 1.47
CA GLY A 174 -14.07 11.83 0.58
C GLY A 174 -15.56 11.70 0.92
N LEU A 175 -16.28 10.96 0.07
CA LEU A 175 -17.74 10.83 0.17
C LEU A 175 -18.17 9.94 1.32
N GLY A 176 -17.43 8.87 1.60
CA GLY A 176 -17.73 7.96 2.72
C GLY A 176 -17.71 8.70 4.06
N TYR A 177 -16.67 9.50 4.31
CA TYR A 177 -16.54 10.31 5.52
C TYR A 177 -17.68 11.33 5.66
N ARG A 178 -18.01 12.04 4.56
CA ARG A 178 -19.11 13.03 4.57
C ARG A 178 -20.49 12.39 4.86
N ARG A 179 -20.73 11.17 4.35
CA ARG A 179 -21.97 10.42 4.64
C ARG A 179 -22.05 10.02 6.10
N GLN A 180 -20.95 9.51 6.69
CA GLN A 180 -20.90 9.15 8.10
C GLN A 180 -21.14 10.37 9.01
N GLN A 181 -20.54 11.52 8.71
CA GLN A 181 -20.78 12.75 9.48
C GLN A 181 -22.25 13.19 9.46
N LYS A 182 -22.91 13.14 8.29
CA LYS A 182 -24.35 13.46 8.18
C LYS A 182 -25.25 12.48 8.94
N HIS A 183 -24.82 11.23 9.08
CA HIS A 183 -25.58 10.23 9.85
C HIS A 183 -25.47 10.45 11.35
N ASN A 184 -24.29 10.85 11.84
CA ASN A 184 -24.03 11.10 13.25
C ASN A 184 -24.62 12.43 13.76
N GLN A 185 -25.11 13.30 12.86
CA GLN A 185 -25.77 14.59 13.20
C GLN A 185 -27.30 14.48 13.24
N LYS A 186 -27.85 13.34 12.87
CA LYS A 186 -29.28 12.98 12.99
C LYS A 186 -29.54 12.14 14.23
#